data_e8c93c7896685e017f7241b94f61caa9
#
_entry.id   e8c93c7896685e017f7241b94f61caa9
#
_cell.length_a   1.000
_cell.length_b   1.000
_cell.length_c   1.000
_cell.angle_alpha   90.00
_cell.angle_beta   90.00
_cell.angle_gamma   90.00
#
_symmetry.space_group_name_H-M   'P 1'
#
loop_
_entity.id
_entity.type
_entity.pdbx_description
1 polymer ?
#
loop_
_entity_poly.entity_id
_entity_poly.type
_entity_poly.pdbx_seq_one_letter_code
_entity_poly.pdbx_strand_id
1 'polypeptide(L)'
;HTSAHVTMVHVVDMTHIVNLRERIKASFEKQYGVKMTYTAVMIYVTARVLRDFPNINASVFGSNLVLRKEVNIGCAVALSDESLVVPVIKNADQRSFAQIAQDLERLIKLARAKQLKRDDVEGGTFSLSNFGAFGSIIGTPIIYQPQVAILGMGAIVKVPAVVADQI
;
A
#
# COMPACT_ATOMS: atom_id res chain seq x y z
N HIS A 1 18.08 15.35 9.22
CA HIS A 1 16.80 15.25 8.48
C HIS A 1 16.86 16.14 7.26
N THR A 2 16.84 15.53 6.08
CA THR A 2 16.98 16.24 4.79
C THR A 2 15.65 16.43 4.06
N SER A 3 14.53 16.00 4.65
CA SER A 3 13.21 16.06 4.00
C SER A 3 12.18 16.72 4.91
N ALA A 4 11.55 17.78 4.42
CA ALA A 4 10.36 18.37 5.03
C ALA A 4 9.12 17.60 4.55
N HIS A 5 8.35 17.02 5.51
CA HIS A 5 7.15 16.28 5.19
C HIS A 5 5.93 17.19 5.17
N VAL A 6 5.13 17.05 4.14
CA VAL A 6 3.78 17.65 4.07
C VAL A 6 2.78 16.50 4.05
N THR A 7 1.80 16.54 4.94
CA THR A 7 0.74 15.53 5.01
C THR A 7 -0.56 16.10 4.49
N MET A 8 -1.17 15.42 3.54
CA MET A 8 -2.51 15.71 3.04
C MET A 8 -3.41 14.54 3.43
N VAL A 9 -4.62 14.84 3.92
CA VAL A 9 -5.60 13.84 4.32
C VAL A 9 -6.86 14.01 3.49
N HIS A 10 -7.28 12.92 2.87
CA HIS A 10 -8.51 12.87 2.07
C HIS A 10 -9.41 11.73 2.56
N VAL A 11 -10.70 12.02 2.65
CA VAL A 11 -11.74 10.99 2.88
C VAL A 11 -12.15 10.44 1.53
N VAL A 12 -12.17 9.11 1.42
CA VAL A 12 -12.49 8.40 0.17
C VAL A 12 -13.68 7.47 0.41
N ASP A 13 -14.69 7.55 -0.45
CA ASP A 13 -15.81 6.61 -0.42
C ASP A 13 -15.36 5.22 -0.89
N MET A 14 -15.38 4.27 0.03
CA MET A 14 -14.99 2.88 -0.20
C MET A 14 -16.19 1.94 -0.40
N THR A 15 -17.41 2.47 -0.46
CA THR A 15 -18.65 1.66 -0.48
C THR A 15 -18.64 0.62 -1.59
N HIS A 16 -18.29 1.02 -2.81
CA HIS A 16 -18.24 0.10 -3.95
C HIS A 16 -17.21 -1.03 -3.77
N ILE A 17 -16.03 -0.71 -3.25
CA ILE A 17 -14.95 -1.69 -3.00
C ILE A 17 -15.33 -2.64 -1.87
N VAL A 18 -15.95 -2.12 -0.80
CA VAL A 18 -16.46 -2.94 0.32
C VAL A 18 -17.50 -3.93 -0.19
N ASN A 19 -18.50 -3.45 -0.94
CA ASN A 19 -19.56 -4.29 -1.48
C ASN A 19 -19.04 -5.33 -2.48
N LEU A 20 -18.11 -4.94 -3.34
CA LEU A 20 -17.45 -5.86 -4.28
C LEU A 20 -16.73 -6.96 -3.52
N ARG A 21 -15.90 -6.59 -2.53
CA ARG A 21 -15.15 -7.54 -1.73
C ARG A 21 -16.08 -8.54 -1.02
N GLU A 22 -17.16 -8.07 -0.40
CA GLU A 22 -18.14 -8.95 0.28
C GLU A 22 -18.77 -9.97 -0.69
N ARG A 23 -19.04 -9.59 -1.91
CA ARG A 23 -19.61 -10.49 -2.92
C ARG A 23 -18.63 -11.55 -3.42
N ILE A 24 -17.34 -11.20 -3.60
CA ILE A 24 -16.39 -12.09 -4.30
C ILE A 24 -15.30 -12.68 -3.41
N LYS A 25 -15.16 -12.28 -2.13
CA LYS A 25 -14.05 -12.71 -1.26
C LYS A 25 -13.90 -14.24 -1.16
N ALA A 26 -15.03 -14.96 -1.04
CA ALA A 26 -15.01 -16.42 -0.93
C ALA A 26 -14.61 -17.12 -2.24
N SER A 27 -15.14 -16.66 -3.38
CA SER A 27 -14.76 -17.20 -4.69
C SER A 27 -13.33 -16.85 -5.05
N PHE A 28 -12.87 -15.64 -4.71
CA PHE A 28 -11.49 -15.23 -4.89
C PHE A 28 -10.52 -16.10 -4.08
N GLU A 29 -10.79 -16.31 -2.80
CA GLU A 29 -9.96 -17.16 -1.94
C GLU A 29 -9.93 -18.62 -2.44
N LYS A 30 -11.09 -19.15 -2.87
CA LYS A 30 -11.16 -20.49 -3.47
C LYS A 30 -10.35 -20.62 -4.75
N GLN A 31 -10.35 -19.59 -5.59
CA GLN A 31 -9.69 -19.61 -6.91
C GLN A 31 -8.18 -19.37 -6.82
N TYR A 32 -7.74 -18.45 -5.95
CA TYR A 32 -6.36 -17.97 -5.92
C TYR A 32 -5.58 -18.39 -4.68
N GLY A 33 -6.23 -19.03 -3.69
CA GLY A 33 -5.60 -19.51 -2.46
C GLY A 33 -5.21 -18.44 -1.46
N VAL A 34 -5.62 -17.18 -1.68
CA VAL A 34 -5.27 -16.02 -0.85
C VAL A 34 -6.48 -15.12 -0.64
N LYS A 35 -6.49 -14.38 0.47
CA LYS A 35 -7.58 -13.45 0.80
C LYS A 35 -7.54 -12.17 -0.03
N MET A 36 -8.70 -11.69 -0.47
CA MET A 36 -8.85 -10.34 -1.00
C MET A 36 -8.82 -9.33 0.15
N THR A 37 -7.69 -8.65 0.34
CA THR A 37 -7.52 -7.62 1.37
C THR A 37 -7.64 -6.22 0.78
N TYR A 38 -8.06 -5.24 1.59
CA TYR A 38 -8.06 -3.84 1.17
C TYR A 38 -6.65 -3.31 0.89
N THR A 39 -5.64 -3.80 1.62
CA THR A 39 -4.24 -3.46 1.35
C THR A 39 -3.82 -3.88 -0.05
N ALA A 40 -4.17 -5.11 -0.49
CA ALA A 40 -3.89 -5.57 -1.85
C ALA A 40 -4.61 -4.72 -2.91
N VAL A 41 -5.86 -4.30 -2.65
CA VAL A 41 -6.61 -3.39 -3.52
C VAL A 41 -5.89 -2.05 -3.65
N MET A 42 -5.47 -1.46 -2.54
CA MET A 42 -4.77 -0.18 -2.54
C MET A 42 -3.42 -0.27 -3.24
N ILE A 43 -2.64 -1.33 -3.04
CA ILE A 43 -1.39 -1.56 -3.78
C ILE A 43 -1.66 -1.63 -5.29
N TYR A 44 -2.68 -2.40 -5.69
CA TYR A 44 -3.05 -2.56 -7.10
C TYR A 44 -3.43 -1.25 -7.78
N VAL A 45 -4.26 -0.43 -7.13
CA VAL A 45 -4.69 0.87 -7.64
C VAL A 45 -3.53 1.86 -7.66
N THR A 46 -2.79 1.96 -6.55
CA THR A 46 -1.65 2.87 -6.41
C THR A 46 -0.59 2.60 -7.48
N ALA A 47 -0.26 1.33 -7.71
CA ALA A 47 0.76 0.97 -8.70
C ALA A 47 0.39 1.45 -10.13
N ARG A 48 -0.89 1.47 -10.47
CA ARG A 48 -1.36 1.97 -11.78
C ARG A 48 -1.39 3.48 -11.85
N VAL A 49 -1.88 4.12 -10.81
CA VAL A 49 -1.94 5.59 -10.74
C VAL A 49 -0.53 6.21 -10.78
N LEU A 50 0.47 5.58 -10.16
CA LEU A 50 1.85 6.09 -10.17
C LEU A 50 2.46 6.18 -11.57
N ARG A 51 1.94 5.46 -12.56
CA ARG A 51 2.38 5.60 -13.96
C ARG A 51 2.00 6.96 -14.56
N ASP A 52 0.88 7.52 -14.11
CA ASP A 52 0.39 8.83 -14.56
C ASP A 52 1.05 9.98 -13.78
N PHE A 53 1.69 9.67 -12.64
CA PHE A 53 2.34 10.64 -11.75
C PHE A 53 3.82 10.28 -11.48
N PRO A 54 4.70 10.32 -12.50
CA PRO A 54 6.09 9.84 -12.36
C PRO A 54 6.90 10.60 -11.32
N ASN A 55 6.60 11.86 -11.04
CA ASN A 55 7.26 12.64 -10.00
C ASN A 55 7.01 12.11 -8.59
N ILE A 56 5.91 11.37 -8.38
CA ILE A 56 5.59 10.72 -7.10
C ILE A 56 6.27 9.35 -7.00
N ASN A 57 6.55 8.69 -8.14
CA ASN A 57 7.36 7.47 -8.23
C ASN A 57 8.83 7.82 -8.48
N ALA A 58 9.42 8.64 -7.61
CA ALA A 58 10.76 9.17 -7.78
C ALA A 58 11.60 9.00 -6.50
N SER A 59 12.88 9.27 -6.62
CA SER A 59 13.83 9.30 -5.50
C SER A 59 14.66 10.56 -5.52
N VAL A 60 15.02 11.09 -4.36
CA VAL A 60 15.88 12.28 -4.22
C VAL A 60 17.27 11.84 -3.80
N PHE A 61 18.26 12.23 -4.59
CA PHE A 61 19.69 12.04 -4.31
C PHE A 61 20.42 13.38 -4.41
N GLY A 62 20.76 13.97 -3.27
CA GLY A 62 21.30 15.33 -3.20
C GLY A 62 20.31 16.35 -3.78
N SER A 63 20.68 17.05 -4.84
CA SER A 63 19.84 18.01 -5.57
C SER A 63 19.06 17.39 -6.75
N ASN A 64 19.23 16.09 -7.00
CA ASN A 64 18.65 15.45 -8.17
C ASN A 64 17.37 14.68 -7.82
N LEU A 65 16.32 14.90 -8.63
CA LEU A 65 15.13 14.07 -8.65
C LEU A 65 15.31 12.96 -9.71
N VAL A 66 15.34 11.72 -9.27
CA VAL A 66 15.50 10.54 -10.14
C VAL A 66 14.14 9.88 -10.31
N LEU A 67 13.55 10.00 -11.51
CA LEU A 67 12.31 9.31 -11.87
C LEU A 67 12.58 7.81 -11.98
N ARG A 68 11.74 7.01 -11.36
CA ARG A 68 11.84 5.56 -11.40
C ARG A 68 10.97 5.00 -12.54
N LYS A 69 11.58 4.14 -13.34
CA LYS A 69 10.88 3.48 -14.46
C LYS A 69 10.00 2.34 -13.97
N GLU A 70 10.50 1.58 -12.99
CA GLU A 70 9.77 0.51 -12.33
C GLU A 70 8.85 1.09 -11.25
N VAL A 71 7.71 0.42 -11.01
CA VAL A 71 6.81 0.71 -9.90
C VAL A 71 6.91 -0.44 -8.89
N ASN A 72 7.72 -0.25 -7.86
CA ASN A 72 7.96 -1.23 -6.81
C ASN A 72 7.35 -0.72 -5.50
N ILE A 73 6.27 -1.35 -5.04
CA ILE A 73 5.52 -0.90 -3.87
C ILE A 73 6.00 -1.63 -2.61
N GLY A 74 6.58 -0.87 -1.68
CA GLY A 74 6.85 -1.32 -0.32
C GLY A 74 5.58 -1.30 0.51
N CYS A 75 5.31 -2.36 1.26
CA CYS A 75 4.20 -2.41 2.20
C CYS A 75 4.71 -2.56 3.63
N ALA A 76 4.41 -1.59 4.49
CA ALA A 76 4.83 -1.63 5.89
C ALA A 76 4.11 -2.77 6.64
N VAL A 77 4.89 -3.66 7.25
CA VAL A 77 4.41 -4.82 8.03
C VAL A 77 4.98 -4.74 9.44
N ALA A 78 4.10 -4.64 10.43
CA ALA A 78 4.48 -4.73 11.84
C ALA A 78 4.73 -6.20 12.23
N LEU A 79 5.79 -6.43 12.97
CA LEU A 79 6.18 -7.74 13.49
C LEU A 79 5.80 -7.89 14.96
N SER A 80 5.84 -9.12 15.47
CA SER A 80 5.47 -9.44 16.85
C SER A 80 6.44 -8.88 17.91
N ASP A 81 7.65 -8.52 17.51
CA ASP A 81 8.67 -7.89 18.37
C ASP A 81 8.66 -6.35 18.28
N GLU A 82 7.52 -5.77 17.89
CA GLU A 82 7.30 -4.32 17.73
C GLU A 82 8.19 -3.67 16.65
N SER A 83 8.97 -4.46 15.91
CA SER A 83 9.74 -3.96 14.79
C SER A 83 8.87 -3.83 13.52
N LEU A 84 9.33 -3.02 12.56
CA LEU A 84 8.68 -2.78 11.28
C LEU A 84 9.61 -3.18 10.14
N VAL A 85 9.08 -3.91 9.18
CA VAL A 85 9.76 -4.20 7.91
C VAL A 85 8.92 -3.75 6.73
N VAL A 86 9.57 -3.46 5.61
CA VAL A 86 8.89 -2.95 4.41
C VAL A 86 9.23 -3.84 3.21
N PRO A 87 8.62 -5.04 3.12
CA PRO A 87 8.79 -5.88 1.94
C PRO A 87 8.21 -5.21 0.70
N VAL A 88 8.79 -5.55 -0.46
CA VAL A 88 8.57 -4.85 -1.72
C VAL A 88 7.98 -5.78 -2.78
N ILE A 89 6.84 -5.39 -3.34
CA ILE A 89 6.25 -6.02 -4.52
C ILE A 89 6.84 -5.34 -5.76
N LYS A 90 7.68 -6.07 -6.49
CA LYS A 90 8.36 -5.57 -7.69
C LYS A 90 7.43 -5.51 -8.88
N ASN A 91 7.60 -4.46 -9.72
CA ASN A 91 6.82 -4.24 -10.95
C ASN A 91 5.31 -4.37 -10.72
N ALA A 92 4.81 -3.77 -9.64
CA ALA A 92 3.43 -3.92 -9.20
C ALA A 92 2.41 -3.42 -10.24
N ASP A 93 2.79 -2.45 -11.06
CA ASP A 93 1.97 -1.94 -12.17
C ASP A 93 1.70 -2.95 -13.29
N GLN A 94 2.58 -3.97 -13.43
CA GLN A 94 2.48 -5.01 -14.45
C GLN A 94 1.78 -6.29 -13.93
N ARG A 95 1.52 -6.37 -12.62
CA ARG A 95 0.92 -7.56 -12.01
C ARG A 95 -0.60 -7.49 -12.02
N SER A 96 -1.25 -8.65 -12.17
CA SER A 96 -2.69 -8.77 -11.94
C SER A 96 -3.00 -8.59 -10.45
N PHE A 97 -4.27 -8.29 -10.14
CA PHE A 97 -4.71 -8.19 -8.75
C PHE A 97 -4.44 -9.47 -7.94
N ALA A 98 -4.69 -10.63 -8.54
CA ALA A 98 -4.42 -11.91 -7.89
C ALA A 98 -2.94 -12.11 -7.57
N GLN A 99 -2.05 -11.76 -8.50
CA GLN A 99 -0.60 -11.82 -8.28
C GLN A 99 -0.15 -10.88 -7.15
N ILE A 100 -0.68 -9.65 -7.10
CA ILE A 100 -0.39 -8.72 -5.99
C ILE A 100 -0.86 -9.29 -4.66
N ALA A 101 -2.07 -9.87 -4.59
CA ALA A 101 -2.58 -10.46 -3.37
C ALA A 101 -1.74 -11.65 -2.89
N GLN A 102 -1.30 -12.51 -3.83
CA GLN A 102 -0.42 -13.65 -3.55
C GLN A 102 0.97 -13.20 -3.09
N ASP A 103 1.59 -12.23 -3.76
CA ASP A 103 2.89 -11.69 -3.38
C ASP A 103 2.83 -11.02 -2.00
N LEU A 104 1.79 -10.22 -1.74
CA LEU A 104 1.60 -9.58 -0.45
C LEU A 104 1.50 -10.61 0.67
N GLU A 105 0.68 -11.65 0.50
CA GLU A 105 0.52 -12.69 1.51
C GLU A 105 1.82 -13.47 1.73
N ARG A 106 2.53 -13.83 0.64
CA ARG A 106 3.85 -14.48 0.71
C ARG A 106 4.84 -13.64 1.51
N LEU A 107 4.96 -12.37 1.17
CA LEU A 107 5.88 -11.44 1.83
C LEU A 107 5.55 -11.24 3.31
N ILE A 108 4.25 -11.12 3.66
CA ILE A 108 3.83 -11.02 5.06
C ILE A 108 4.18 -12.30 5.85
N LYS A 109 3.98 -13.49 5.26
CA LYS A 109 4.36 -14.76 5.89
C LYS A 109 5.87 -14.83 6.13
N LEU A 110 6.67 -14.48 5.14
CA LEU A 110 8.13 -14.44 5.26
C LEU A 110 8.60 -13.41 6.28
N ALA A 111 7.96 -12.23 6.32
CA ALA A 111 8.25 -11.19 7.30
C ALA A 111 8.03 -11.70 8.73
N ARG A 112 6.86 -12.29 9.01
CA ARG A 112 6.52 -12.84 10.33
C ARG A 112 7.41 -14.00 10.74
N ALA A 113 7.86 -14.81 9.77
CA ALA A 113 8.82 -15.91 10.00
C ALA A 113 10.28 -15.43 10.10
N LYS A 114 10.55 -14.12 9.93
CA LYS A 114 11.92 -13.54 9.87
C LYS A 114 12.78 -14.17 8.77
N GLN A 115 12.16 -14.52 7.63
CA GLN A 115 12.79 -15.20 6.50
C GLN A 115 12.83 -14.35 5.23
N LEU A 116 12.58 -13.04 5.34
CA LEU A 116 12.76 -12.11 4.22
C LEU A 116 14.22 -12.10 3.78
N LYS A 117 14.41 -12.17 2.47
CA LYS A 117 15.72 -12.01 1.83
C LYS A 117 15.98 -10.53 1.54
N ARG A 118 17.21 -10.18 1.28
CA ARG A 118 17.61 -8.82 0.90
C ARG A 118 16.81 -8.29 -0.30
N ASP A 119 16.61 -9.13 -1.31
CA ASP A 119 15.81 -8.76 -2.50
C ASP A 119 14.32 -8.50 -2.20
N ASP A 120 13.78 -9.10 -1.14
CA ASP A 120 12.38 -8.88 -0.73
C ASP A 120 12.15 -7.49 -0.10
N VAL A 121 13.20 -6.79 0.32
CA VAL A 121 13.09 -5.48 1.02
C VAL A 121 13.77 -4.33 0.29
N GLU A 122 14.59 -4.60 -0.73
CA GLU A 122 15.30 -3.58 -1.50
C GLU A 122 14.56 -3.17 -2.77
N GLY A 123 14.91 -1.97 -3.29
CA GLY A 123 14.44 -1.46 -4.58
C GLY A 123 13.01 -0.96 -4.59
N GLY A 124 12.41 -0.70 -3.42
CA GLY A 124 11.10 -0.03 -3.34
C GLY A 124 11.18 1.40 -3.87
N THR A 125 10.19 1.79 -4.68
CA THR A 125 10.12 3.14 -5.29
C THR A 125 9.04 4.00 -4.65
N PHE A 126 8.05 3.37 -4.02
CA PHE A 126 6.96 4.00 -3.28
C PHE A 126 6.55 3.09 -2.12
N SER A 127 6.05 3.66 -1.03
CA SER A 127 5.63 2.89 0.14
C SER A 127 4.15 3.08 0.48
N LEU A 128 3.54 2.04 1.03
CA LEU A 128 2.20 2.05 1.60
C LEU A 128 2.24 1.59 3.05
N SER A 129 1.58 2.33 3.93
CA SER A 129 1.40 1.98 5.35
C SER A 129 -0.08 1.88 5.67
N ASN A 130 -0.54 0.72 6.16
CA ASN A 130 -1.92 0.50 6.59
C ASN A 130 -2.01 0.49 8.11
N PHE A 131 -2.23 1.66 8.71
CA PHE A 131 -2.50 1.81 10.14
C PHE A 131 -3.99 1.69 10.48
N GLY A 132 -4.86 1.71 9.47
CA GLY A 132 -6.29 1.45 9.63
C GLY A 132 -6.61 0.04 10.12
N ALA A 133 -5.70 -0.93 9.90
CA ALA A 133 -5.79 -2.27 10.48
C ALA A 133 -5.78 -2.28 12.01
N PHE A 134 -5.24 -1.22 12.64
CA PHE A 134 -5.22 -1.00 14.10
C PHE A 134 -6.32 -0.06 14.57
N GLY A 135 -7.27 0.32 13.70
CA GLY A 135 -8.37 1.22 14.01
C GLY A 135 -8.05 2.71 13.92
N SER A 136 -6.82 3.10 13.54
CA SER A 136 -6.46 4.50 13.39
C SER A 136 -7.11 5.10 12.12
N ILE A 137 -7.75 6.26 12.25
CA ILE A 137 -8.39 6.97 11.14
C ILE A 137 -7.36 7.80 10.38
N ILE A 138 -6.49 8.50 11.09
CA ILE A 138 -5.45 9.38 10.54
C ILE A 138 -4.10 8.96 11.11
N GLY A 139 -3.08 9.00 10.27
CA GLY A 139 -1.69 8.78 10.64
C GLY A 139 -0.78 9.62 9.74
N THR A 140 0.42 9.89 10.23
CA THR A 140 1.45 10.65 9.53
C THR A 140 2.69 9.78 9.34
N PRO A 141 2.68 8.82 8.40
CA PRO A 141 3.81 7.93 8.19
C PRO A 141 5.02 8.71 7.68
N ILE A 142 6.20 8.31 8.14
CA ILE A 142 7.46 8.90 7.70
C ILE A 142 7.82 8.33 6.33
N ILE A 143 8.21 9.20 5.40
CA ILE A 143 8.65 8.79 4.06
C ILE A 143 9.93 7.96 4.18
N TYR A 144 9.95 6.79 3.56
CA TYR A 144 11.11 5.92 3.49
C TYR A 144 12.08 6.43 2.43
N GLN A 145 13.04 7.27 2.85
CA GLN A 145 14.03 7.87 1.95
C GLN A 145 14.89 6.80 1.25
N PRO A 146 15.26 7.00 -0.01
CA PRO A 146 15.17 8.22 -0.82
C PRO A 146 13.85 8.44 -1.57
N GLN A 147 12.78 7.69 -1.29
CA GLN A 147 11.46 7.91 -1.87
C GLN A 147 10.93 9.31 -1.54
N VAL A 148 10.07 9.85 -2.38
CA VAL A 148 9.51 11.20 -2.23
C VAL A 148 8.14 11.23 -1.56
N ALA A 149 7.46 10.08 -1.48
CA ALA A 149 6.12 10.00 -0.91
C ALA A 149 5.83 8.63 -0.29
N ILE A 150 4.82 8.59 0.58
CA ILE A 150 4.25 7.40 1.17
C ILE A 150 2.72 7.56 1.24
N LEU A 151 1.98 6.51 0.94
CA LEU A 151 0.53 6.47 1.11
C LEU A 151 0.18 5.85 2.47
N GLY A 152 -0.47 6.65 3.32
CA GLY A 152 -1.10 6.17 4.55
C GLY A 152 -2.54 5.74 4.30
N MET A 153 -2.92 4.57 4.79
CA MET A 153 -4.28 4.05 4.71
C MET A 153 -4.88 3.96 6.11
N GLY A 154 -5.91 4.79 6.36
CA GLY A 154 -6.69 4.78 7.60
C GLY A 154 -7.75 3.69 7.64
N ALA A 155 -8.46 3.62 8.76
CA ALA A 155 -9.55 2.67 8.96
C ALA A 155 -10.72 2.93 8.00
N ILE A 156 -11.30 1.85 7.45
CA ILE A 156 -12.55 1.90 6.71
C ILE A 156 -13.69 1.80 7.75
N VAL A 157 -14.43 2.87 7.90
CA VAL A 157 -15.51 2.99 8.89
C VAL A 157 -16.85 3.29 8.21
N LYS A 158 -17.94 2.80 8.80
CA LYS A 158 -19.30 3.17 8.37
C LYS A 158 -19.69 4.47 9.05
N VAL A 159 -20.02 5.46 8.25
CA VAL A 159 -20.47 6.78 8.75
C VAL A 159 -21.73 7.21 8.00
N PRO A 160 -22.63 7.97 8.62
CA PRO A 160 -23.67 8.69 7.90
C PRO A 160 -23.00 9.67 6.92
N ALA A 161 -23.46 9.69 5.70
CA ALA A 161 -22.93 10.60 4.68
C ALA A 161 -24.08 11.24 3.91
N VAL A 162 -23.90 12.50 3.54
CA VAL A 162 -24.83 13.20 2.66
C VAL A 162 -24.43 12.89 1.22
N VAL A 163 -25.34 12.28 0.47
CA VAL A 163 -25.17 12.00 -0.95
C VAL A 163 -26.34 12.63 -1.69
N ALA A 164 -26.07 13.55 -2.61
CA ALA A 164 -27.09 14.29 -3.35
C ALA A 164 -28.15 14.94 -2.42
N ASP A 165 -27.67 15.62 -1.36
CA ASP A 165 -28.47 16.30 -0.33
C ASP A 165 -29.39 15.38 0.50
N GLN A 166 -29.16 14.09 0.49
CA GLN A 166 -29.87 13.08 1.31
C GLN A 166 -28.88 12.34 2.23
N ILE A 167 -29.34 12.04 3.47
CA ILE A 167 -28.57 11.25 4.47
C ILE A 167 -28.88 9.77 4.32
#